data_ab81c94089e6b5d5c43136b714fa8c71
#
_entry.id   ab81c94089e6b5d5c43136b714fa8c71
#
_cell.length_a   1.000
_cell.length_b   1.000
_cell.length_c   1.000
_cell.angle_alpha   90.00
_cell.angle_beta   90.00
_cell.angle_gamma   90.00
#
_symmetry.space_group_name_H-M   'P 1'
#
loop_
_entity.id
_entity.type
_entity.pdbx_description
1 polymer ?
#
loop_
_entity_poly.entity_id
_entity_poly.type
_entity_poly.pdbx_seq_one_letter_code
_entity_poly.pdbx_strand_id
1 'polypeptide(L)'
;MQYSDRDFPSVYWEAMGATAEFLPGDELPPASEGRIWAVLVFLFYGDKIVLADIAGRGYCIPSGKVEQGETISVAAEREVFEEVGGRLKEDALWLIGCYKLTSKSRADRYCAVFVAEALGFEPIPAGSESQGKMLSAIEDVADLYFQWDPLMDAVFAYAEKQRQALFRDGISLSDFTS
;
A
#
# COMPACT_ATOMS: atom_id res chain seq x y z
N MET A 1 6.99 -5.05 -18.55
CA MET A 1 7.17 -3.62 -18.91
C MET A 1 7.78 -2.93 -17.70
N GLN A 2 9.01 -2.47 -17.82
CA GLN A 2 9.61 -1.65 -16.77
C GLN A 2 8.94 -0.28 -16.85
N TYR A 3 8.28 0.15 -15.77
CA TYR A 3 7.81 1.53 -15.66
C TYR A 3 9.04 2.43 -15.64
N SER A 4 9.12 3.36 -16.57
CA SER A 4 10.13 4.40 -16.52
C SER A 4 9.69 5.48 -15.51
N ASP A 5 10.65 6.21 -14.92
CA ASP A 5 10.38 7.33 -14.00
C ASP A 5 9.42 8.39 -14.57
N ARG A 6 9.13 8.32 -15.87
CA ARG A 6 8.21 9.22 -16.57
C ARG A 6 6.74 8.85 -16.41
N ASP A 7 6.45 7.65 -15.90
CA ASP A 7 5.08 7.13 -15.75
C ASP A 7 4.41 7.59 -14.45
N PHE A 8 5.17 8.16 -13.51
CA PHE A 8 4.68 8.65 -12.23
C PHE A 8 4.89 10.16 -12.09
N PRO A 9 3.81 10.97 -12.19
CA PRO A 9 3.93 12.40 -12.01
C PRO A 9 4.23 12.76 -10.55
N SER A 10 5.02 13.82 -10.33
CA SER A 10 5.21 14.43 -9.02
C SER A 10 3.99 15.27 -8.65
N VAL A 11 3.52 15.18 -7.41
CA VAL A 11 2.36 15.93 -6.91
C VAL A 11 2.68 16.54 -5.55
N TYR A 12 2.23 17.77 -5.31
CA TYR A 12 2.32 18.36 -3.98
C TYR A 12 1.12 17.93 -3.12
N TRP A 13 1.38 17.27 -2.00
CA TRP A 13 0.37 16.86 -1.03
C TRP A 13 0.28 17.89 0.10
N GLU A 14 -0.73 18.73 0.05
CA GLU A 14 -0.93 19.81 1.04
C GLU A 14 -1.01 19.28 2.47
N ALA A 15 -1.75 18.20 2.70
CA ALA A 15 -1.88 17.59 4.03
C ALA A 15 -0.52 17.12 4.60
N MET A 16 0.43 16.79 3.74
CA MET A 16 1.76 16.36 4.11
C MET A 16 2.78 17.49 4.11
N GLY A 17 2.45 18.65 3.50
CA GLY A 17 3.36 19.74 3.30
C GLY A 17 4.61 19.36 2.50
N ALA A 18 4.45 18.47 1.52
CA ALA A 18 5.55 17.86 0.80
C ALA A 18 5.20 17.52 -0.65
N THR A 19 6.21 17.54 -1.51
CA THR A 19 6.11 16.97 -2.85
C THR A 19 6.30 15.47 -2.75
N ALA A 20 5.37 14.72 -3.32
CA ALA A 20 5.38 13.28 -3.39
C ALA A 20 5.85 12.81 -4.76
N GLU A 21 6.76 11.85 -4.75
CA GLU A 21 7.24 11.10 -5.92
C GLU A 21 7.13 9.61 -5.62
N PHE A 22 6.86 8.80 -6.62
CA PHE A 22 6.86 7.34 -6.45
C PHE A 22 8.07 6.73 -7.16
N LEU A 23 8.80 5.92 -6.42
CA LEU A 23 9.97 5.20 -6.87
C LEU A 23 9.63 3.70 -6.94
N PRO A 24 9.35 3.15 -8.13
CA PRO A 24 9.00 1.73 -8.27
C PRO A 24 10.21 0.83 -8.05
N GLY A 25 9.99 -0.37 -7.53
CA GLY A 25 11.01 -1.39 -7.34
C GLY A 25 10.72 -2.32 -6.18
N ASP A 26 11.42 -3.43 -6.14
CA ASP A 26 11.34 -4.47 -5.11
C ASP A 26 12.37 -4.28 -3.98
N GLU A 27 13.18 -3.23 -4.07
CA GLU A 27 14.14 -2.82 -3.07
C GLU A 27 13.95 -1.34 -2.71
N LEU A 28 14.20 -1.02 -1.45
CA LEU A 28 14.19 0.38 -1.00
C LEU A 28 15.46 1.09 -1.48
N PRO A 29 15.36 2.37 -1.92
CA PRO A 29 16.55 3.12 -2.30
C PRO A 29 17.49 3.31 -1.09
N PRO A 30 18.83 3.26 -1.27
CA PRO A 30 19.80 3.44 -0.18
C PRO A 30 19.59 4.74 0.63
N ALA A 31 19.15 5.80 -0.03
CA ALA A 31 18.87 7.08 0.62
C ALA A 31 17.70 7.03 1.62
N SER A 32 16.87 5.96 1.58
CA SER A 32 15.74 5.77 2.51
C SER A 32 16.16 5.17 3.85
N GLU A 33 17.39 4.68 3.99
CA GLU A 33 17.88 4.06 5.22
C GLU A 33 17.73 5.02 6.42
N GLY A 34 17.08 4.54 7.48
CA GLY A 34 16.77 5.33 8.67
C GLY A 34 15.72 6.44 8.47
N ARG A 35 15.05 6.48 7.30
CA ARG A 35 14.09 7.54 6.94
C ARG A 35 12.72 6.99 6.52
N ILE A 36 12.47 5.70 6.68
CA ILE A 36 11.16 5.12 6.44
C ILE A 36 10.23 5.55 7.56
N TRP A 37 9.22 6.34 7.20
CA TRP A 37 8.28 6.92 8.15
C TRP A 37 7.00 6.11 8.29
N ALA A 38 6.50 5.58 7.18
CA ALA A 38 5.23 4.89 7.12
C ALA A 38 5.24 3.76 6.09
N VAL A 39 4.23 2.92 6.16
CA VAL A 39 3.92 1.88 5.19
C VAL A 39 2.53 2.09 4.62
N LEU A 40 2.33 1.71 3.36
CA LEU A 40 1.05 1.68 2.68
C LEU A 40 0.90 0.31 2.03
N VAL A 41 -0.29 -0.28 2.14
CA VAL A 41 -0.54 -1.63 1.63
C VAL A 41 -1.71 -1.64 0.66
N PHE A 42 -1.43 -1.92 -0.60
CA PHE A 42 -2.45 -2.28 -1.58
C PHE A 42 -2.88 -3.72 -1.31
N LEU A 43 -3.88 -3.87 -0.44
CA LEU A 43 -4.39 -5.16 -0.02
C LEU A 43 -5.48 -5.63 -0.99
N PHE A 44 -5.32 -6.83 -1.50
CA PHE A 44 -6.31 -7.46 -2.38
C PHE A 44 -6.90 -8.71 -1.74
N TYR A 45 -8.18 -8.93 -1.99
CA TYR A 45 -8.89 -10.18 -1.73
C TYR A 45 -9.50 -10.66 -3.04
N GLY A 46 -8.89 -11.67 -3.65
CA GLY A 46 -9.14 -12.00 -5.03
C GLY A 46 -8.76 -10.84 -5.96
N ASP A 47 -9.69 -10.40 -6.78
CA ASP A 47 -9.54 -9.25 -7.69
C ASP A 47 -10.03 -7.91 -7.10
N LYS A 48 -10.50 -7.92 -5.85
CA LYS A 48 -10.99 -6.73 -5.17
C LYS A 48 -9.92 -6.10 -4.30
N ILE A 49 -9.81 -4.77 -4.39
CA ILE A 49 -8.99 -4.02 -3.44
C ILE A 49 -9.76 -3.78 -2.16
N VAL A 50 -9.07 -3.85 -1.03
CA VAL A 50 -9.63 -3.65 0.29
C VAL A 50 -9.29 -2.25 0.79
N LEU A 51 -10.31 -1.46 1.07
CA LEU A 51 -10.18 -0.12 1.60
C LEU A 51 -10.62 -0.09 3.06
N ALA A 52 -9.91 0.68 3.89
CA ALA A 52 -10.31 1.02 5.24
C ALA A 52 -11.18 2.28 5.22
N ASP A 53 -12.24 2.31 6.04
CA ASP A 53 -13.04 3.50 6.28
C ASP A 53 -12.51 4.19 7.55
N ILE A 54 -11.66 5.18 7.37
CA ILE A 54 -11.01 5.88 8.48
C ILE A 54 -11.86 7.03 8.97
N ALA A 55 -12.18 7.04 10.27
CA ALA A 55 -12.96 8.07 10.90
C ALA A 55 -12.41 9.48 10.64
N GLY A 56 -13.26 10.37 10.14
CA GLY A 56 -12.89 11.74 9.81
C GLY A 56 -12.06 11.92 8.52
N ARG A 57 -11.73 10.83 7.83
CA ARG A 57 -10.97 10.88 6.56
C ARG A 57 -11.78 10.30 5.40
N GLY A 58 -12.27 9.07 5.53
CA GLY A 58 -12.95 8.31 4.49
C GLY A 58 -12.14 7.09 4.03
N TYR A 59 -12.46 6.59 2.85
CA TYR A 59 -11.82 5.38 2.33
C TYR A 59 -10.38 5.59 1.88
N CYS A 60 -9.50 4.71 2.32
CA CYS A 60 -8.10 4.66 1.89
C CYS A 60 -7.54 3.24 2.02
N ILE A 61 -6.39 2.99 1.39
CA ILE A 61 -5.68 1.73 1.60
C ILE A 61 -5.12 1.69 3.03
N PRO A 62 -4.98 0.48 3.64
CA PRO A 62 -4.35 0.35 4.95
C PRO A 62 -2.96 1.00 4.98
N SER A 63 -2.72 1.82 5.97
CA SER A 63 -1.47 2.59 6.09
C SER A 63 -1.24 3.10 7.50
N GLY A 64 0.01 3.27 7.87
CA GLY A 64 0.37 3.90 9.13
C GLY A 64 1.86 4.01 9.35
N LYS A 65 2.22 4.62 10.46
CA LYS A 65 3.61 4.86 10.83
C LYS A 65 4.31 3.57 11.24
N VAL A 66 5.58 3.46 10.88
CA VAL A 66 6.44 2.40 11.41
C VAL A 66 6.78 2.74 12.86
N GLU A 67 6.50 1.81 13.77
CA GLU A 67 6.81 1.97 15.18
C GLU A 67 8.28 1.63 15.48
N GLN A 68 8.78 2.14 16.61
CA GLN A 68 10.15 1.88 17.01
C GLN A 68 10.40 0.38 17.18
N GLY A 69 11.42 -0.13 16.51
CA GLY A 69 11.81 -1.54 16.57
C GLY A 69 11.05 -2.46 15.62
N GLU A 70 10.05 -1.95 14.89
CA GLU A 70 9.38 -2.72 13.85
C GLU A 70 10.19 -2.75 12.55
N THR A 71 10.10 -3.87 11.83
CA THR A 71 10.43 -3.89 10.40
C THR A 71 9.26 -3.33 9.60
N ILE A 72 9.51 -2.93 8.35
CA ILE A 72 8.43 -2.46 7.48
C ILE A 72 7.39 -3.55 7.18
N SER A 73 7.79 -4.82 7.11
CA SER A 73 6.86 -5.94 6.91
C SER A 73 5.95 -6.14 8.12
N VAL A 74 6.50 -6.07 9.35
CA VAL A 74 5.72 -6.16 10.58
C VAL A 74 4.74 -4.99 10.69
N ALA A 75 5.18 -3.77 10.37
CA ALA A 75 4.30 -2.60 10.34
C ALA A 75 3.16 -2.77 9.33
N ALA A 76 3.46 -3.28 8.12
CA ALA A 76 2.46 -3.53 7.09
C ALA A 76 1.39 -4.54 7.55
N GLU A 77 1.81 -5.66 8.13
CA GLU A 77 0.88 -6.67 8.66
C GLU A 77 0.03 -6.11 9.81
N ARG A 78 0.64 -5.34 10.71
CA ARG A 78 -0.07 -4.70 11.83
C ARG A 78 -1.13 -3.72 11.33
N GLU A 79 -0.79 -2.83 10.41
CA GLU A 79 -1.74 -1.85 9.86
C GLU A 79 -2.89 -2.51 9.12
N VAL A 80 -2.62 -3.56 8.33
CA VAL A 80 -3.67 -4.35 7.67
C VAL A 80 -4.63 -4.96 8.70
N PHE A 81 -4.11 -5.51 9.78
CA PHE A 81 -4.96 -6.07 10.83
C PHE A 81 -5.75 -4.98 11.58
N GLU A 82 -5.08 -3.92 12.00
CA GLU A 82 -5.71 -2.84 12.78
C GLU A 82 -6.80 -2.08 12.01
N GLU A 83 -6.60 -1.84 10.71
CA GLU A 83 -7.52 -1.01 9.93
C GLU A 83 -8.63 -1.79 9.22
N VAL A 84 -8.39 -3.04 8.82
CA VAL A 84 -9.38 -3.85 8.08
C VAL A 84 -9.62 -5.25 8.65
N GLY A 85 -8.94 -5.62 9.72
CA GLY A 85 -9.02 -6.98 10.29
C GLY A 85 -8.37 -8.04 9.37
N GLY A 86 -7.57 -7.63 8.41
CA GLY A 86 -7.00 -8.51 7.40
C GLY A 86 -5.91 -9.42 7.94
N ARG A 87 -5.94 -10.67 7.50
CA ARG A 87 -4.84 -11.64 7.67
C ARG A 87 -4.27 -11.94 6.30
N LEU A 88 -2.96 -11.86 6.17
CA LEU A 88 -2.29 -12.11 4.90
C LEU A 88 -2.11 -13.61 4.66
N LYS A 89 -2.15 -14.00 3.40
CA LYS A 89 -1.64 -15.32 2.99
C LYS A 89 -0.15 -15.38 3.27
N GLU A 90 0.35 -16.58 3.56
CA GLU A 90 1.78 -16.82 3.73
C GLU A 90 2.56 -16.35 2.49
N ASP A 91 3.68 -15.69 2.72
CA ASP A 91 4.56 -15.13 1.68
C ASP A 91 3.87 -14.18 0.67
N ALA A 92 2.72 -13.63 1.02
CA ALA A 92 1.93 -12.76 0.15
C ALA A 92 1.99 -11.27 0.54
N LEU A 93 3.20 -10.78 0.80
CA LEU A 93 3.50 -9.36 1.04
C LEU A 93 4.73 -8.98 0.23
N TRP A 94 4.55 -8.16 -0.80
CA TRP A 94 5.61 -7.78 -1.73
C TRP A 94 5.81 -6.26 -1.74
N LEU A 95 7.06 -5.85 -1.55
CA LEU A 95 7.45 -4.46 -1.75
C LEU A 95 7.40 -4.14 -3.24
N ILE A 96 6.71 -3.07 -3.62
CA ILE A 96 6.57 -2.64 -5.02
C ILE A 96 7.20 -1.27 -5.29
N GLY A 97 7.61 -0.57 -4.26
CA GLY A 97 8.23 0.74 -4.37
C GLY A 97 8.15 1.53 -3.08
N CYS A 98 8.43 2.82 -3.18
CA CYS A 98 8.22 3.73 -2.09
C CYS A 98 7.81 5.13 -2.58
N TYR A 99 7.05 5.84 -1.77
CA TYR A 99 6.92 7.28 -1.92
C TYR A 99 8.12 7.99 -1.27
N LYS A 100 8.64 8.98 -1.96
CA LYS A 100 9.59 9.95 -1.42
C LYS A 100 8.85 11.26 -1.20
N LEU A 101 8.92 11.78 0.02
CA LEU A 101 8.30 13.04 0.42
C LEU A 101 9.38 14.09 0.65
N THR A 102 9.42 15.10 -0.21
CA THR A 102 10.40 16.19 -0.16
C THR A 102 9.73 17.47 0.33
N SER A 103 10.29 18.08 1.36
CA SER A 103 9.80 19.30 1.97
C SER A 103 10.94 20.30 2.19
N LYS A 104 10.64 21.59 2.13
CA LYS A 104 11.63 22.65 2.44
C LYS A 104 11.98 22.73 3.93
N SER A 105 11.09 22.23 4.81
CA SER A 105 11.18 22.43 6.26
C SER A 105 11.77 21.24 7.02
N ARG A 106 11.98 20.10 6.35
CA ARG A 106 12.48 18.88 6.98
C ARG A 106 13.21 17.99 5.97
N ALA A 107 14.00 17.04 6.48
CA ALA A 107 14.65 16.03 5.66
C ALA A 107 13.62 15.15 4.92
N ASP A 108 14.03 14.59 3.79
CA ASP A 108 13.21 13.67 3.00
C ASP A 108 12.74 12.50 3.86
N ARG A 109 11.48 12.10 3.67
CA ARG A 109 10.86 10.94 4.30
C ARG A 109 10.43 9.97 3.21
N TYR A 110 10.38 8.70 3.58
CA TYR A 110 10.00 7.63 2.66
C TYR A 110 8.85 6.82 3.26
N CYS A 111 7.95 6.37 2.40
CA CYS A 111 6.87 5.47 2.77
C CYS A 111 6.99 4.20 1.92
N ALA A 112 7.22 3.06 2.56
CA ALA A 112 7.28 1.79 1.85
C ALA A 112 5.90 1.39 1.36
N VAL A 113 5.82 0.94 0.11
CA VAL A 113 4.56 0.58 -0.54
C VAL A 113 4.57 -0.89 -0.90
N PHE A 114 3.54 -1.60 -0.44
CA PHE A 114 3.38 -3.03 -0.65
C PHE A 114 2.13 -3.36 -1.45
N VAL A 115 2.17 -4.49 -2.13
CA VAL A 115 1.01 -5.26 -2.56
C VAL A 115 0.92 -6.49 -1.67
N ALA A 116 -0.29 -6.83 -1.22
CA ALA A 116 -0.52 -8.00 -0.38
C ALA A 116 -1.81 -8.72 -0.76
N GLU A 117 -1.86 -10.03 -0.48
CA GLU A 117 -3.05 -10.85 -0.65
C GLU A 117 -3.61 -11.25 0.71
N ALA A 118 -4.89 -10.92 0.94
CA ALA A 118 -5.59 -11.32 2.16
C ALA A 118 -6.01 -12.79 2.07
N LEU A 119 -5.77 -13.52 3.15
CA LEU A 119 -6.33 -14.86 3.38
C LEU A 119 -7.80 -14.77 3.80
N GLY A 120 -8.12 -13.77 4.61
CA GLY A 120 -9.44 -13.53 5.16
C GLY A 120 -9.42 -12.37 6.14
N PHE A 121 -10.53 -12.19 6.85
CA PHE A 121 -10.73 -11.06 7.75
C PHE A 121 -11.26 -11.53 9.10
N GLU A 122 -10.75 -10.89 10.15
CA GLU A 122 -11.26 -10.95 11.51
C GLU A 122 -11.95 -9.62 11.84
N PRO A 123 -12.68 -9.51 12.95
CA PRO A 123 -13.20 -8.23 13.38
C PRO A 123 -12.10 -7.18 13.55
N ILE A 124 -12.38 -5.96 13.13
CA ILE A 124 -11.45 -4.84 13.34
C ILE A 124 -11.28 -4.63 14.84
N PRO A 125 -10.03 -4.51 15.35
CA PRO A 125 -9.80 -4.36 16.78
C PRO A 125 -10.49 -3.14 17.37
N ALA A 126 -10.96 -3.26 18.61
CA ALA A 126 -11.48 -2.13 19.37
C ALA A 126 -10.40 -1.06 19.55
N GLY A 127 -10.77 0.21 19.39
CA GLY A 127 -9.84 1.34 19.48
C GLY A 127 -9.13 1.69 18.17
N SER A 128 -9.38 0.95 17.09
CA SER A 128 -8.93 1.33 15.75
C SER A 128 -9.56 2.65 15.28
N GLU A 129 -8.83 3.41 14.48
CA GLU A 129 -9.37 4.58 13.79
C GLU A 129 -10.34 4.19 12.65
N SER A 130 -10.32 2.92 12.24
CA SER A 130 -11.16 2.38 11.19
C SER A 130 -12.56 2.04 11.72
N GLN A 131 -13.58 2.46 10.98
CA GLN A 131 -15.00 2.16 11.24
C GLN A 131 -15.48 0.92 10.48
N GLY A 132 -14.71 0.45 9.51
CA GLY A 132 -15.08 -0.66 8.64
C GLY A 132 -14.13 -0.82 7.47
N LYS A 133 -14.49 -1.72 6.59
CA LYS A 133 -13.77 -1.97 5.33
C LYS A 133 -14.74 -2.05 4.17
N MET A 134 -14.22 -1.81 2.98
CA MET A 134 -14.92 -1.98 1.72
C MET A 134 -14.06 -2.78 0.75
N LEU A 135 -14.66 -3.74 0.07
CA LEU A 135 -14.06 -4.40 -1.07
C LEU A 135 -14.57 -3.73 -2.35
N SER A 136 -13.67 -3.23 -3.17
CA SER A 136 -14.01 -2.49 -4.38
C SER A 136 -13.32 -3.07 -5.60
N ALA A 137 -13.97 -2.96 -6.75
CA ALA A 137 -13.27 -3.10 -8.01
C ALA A 137 -12.25 -1.95 -8.15
N ILE A 138 -11.12 -2.23 -8.79
CA ILE A 138 -10.04 -1.23 -8.91
C ILE A 138 -10.47 0.00 -9.70
N GLU A 139 -11.33 -0.18 -10.70
CA GLU A 139 -11.87 0.89 -11.53
C GLU A 139 -12.79 1.86 -10.78
N ASP A 140 -13.37 1.45 -9.66
CA ASP A 140 -14.29 2.27 -8.86
C ASP A 140 -13.58 3.06 -7.76
N VAL A 141 -12.31 2.78 -7.51
CA VAL A 141 -11.58 3.35 -6.36
C VAL A 141 -11.45 4.87 -6.45
N ALA A 142 -11.25 5.42 -7.64
CA ALA A 142 -11.10 6.86 -7.82
C ALA A 142 -12.30 7.67 -7.31
N ASP A 143 -13.52 7.11 -7.41
CA ASP A 143 -14.75 7.74 -6.93
C ASP A 143 -14.98 7.55 -5.42
N LEU A 144 -14.32 6.58 -4.81
CA LEU A 144 -14.50 6.20 -3.41
C LEU A 144 -13.42 6.80 -2.49
N TYR A 145 -12.20 6.94 -3.00
CA TYR A 145 -11.03 7.32 -2.21
C TYR A 145 -11.14 8.75 -1.67
N PHE A 146 -10.69 8.97 -0.44
CA PHE A 146 -10.84 10.25 0.25
C PHE A 146 -10.15 11.43 -0.46
N GLN A 147 -9.14 11.15 -1.27
CA GLN A 147 -8.38 12.12 -2.05
C GLN A 147 -7.81 11.42 -3.28
N TRP A 148 -7.92 12.04 -4.45
CA TRP A 148 -7.43 11.48 -5.69
C TRP A 148 -6.62 12.51 -6.47
N ASP A 149 -5.52 12.07 -7.07
CA ASP A 149 -4.64 12.88 -7.91
C ASP A 149 -3.97 12.02 -9.00
N PRO A 150 -3.28 12.62 -9.97
CA PRO A 150 -2.63 11.87 -11.04
C PRO A 150 -1.55 10.89 -10.57
N LEU A 151 -0.87 11.16 -9.45
CA LEU A 151 0.10 10.24 -8.88
C LEU A 151 -0.59 9.01 -8.30
N MET A 152 -1.66 9.20 -7.54
CA MET A 152 -2.45 8.07 -7.01
C MET A 152 -3.01 7.22 -8.14
N ASP A 153 -3.56 7.83 -9.18
CA ASP A 153 -4.06 7.11 -10.36
C ASP A 153 -2.99 6.20 -10.97
N ALA A 154 -1.78 6.72 -11.19
CA ALA A 154 -0.66 5.97 -11.72
C ALA A 154 -0.20 4.84 -10.78
N VAL A 155 -0.13 5.09 -9.47
CA VAL A 155 0.32 4.09 -8.50
C VAL A 155 -0.72 2.99 -8.28
N PHE A 156 -2.01 3.30 -8.25
CA PHE A 156 -3.07 2.28 -8.20
C PHE A 156 -3.05 1.38 -9.43
N ALA A 157 -2.87 1.95 -10.64
CA ALA A 157 -2.73 1.17 -11.86
C ALA A 157 -1.49 0.26 -11.83
N TYR A 158 -0.38 0.77 -11.31
CA TYR A 158 0.85 0.01 -11.12
C TYR A 158 0.66 -1.14 -10.11
N ALA A 159 0.04 -0.88 -8.96
CA ALA A 159 -0.25 -1.89 -7.95
C ALA A 159 -1.12 -3.01 -8.51
N GLU A 160 -2.13 -2.70 -9.32
CA GLU A 160 -2.98 -3.70 -9.98
C GLU A 160 -2.18 -4.58 -10.95
N LYS A 161 -1.26 -4.01 -11.70
CA LYS A 161 -0.36 -4.79 -12.58
C LYS A 161 0.57 -5.70 -11.79
N GLN A 162 1.12 -5.20 -10.68
CA GLN A 162 1.94 -6.01 -9.78
C GLN A 162 1.13 -7.16 -9.18
N ARG A 163 -0.10 -6.90 -8.73
CA ARG A 163 -1.01 -7.95 -8.27
C ARG A 163 -1.18 -9.05 -9.31
N GLN A 164 -1.50 -8.67 -10.54
CA GLN A 164 -1.71 -9.64 -11.62
C GLN A 164 -0.47 -10.49 -11.90
N ALA A 165 0.72 -9.90 -11.82
CA ALA A 165 1.97 -10.63 -12.01
C ALA A 165 2.29 -11.54 -10.82
N LEU A 166 2.28 -10.98 -9.60
CA LEU A 166 2.71 -11.67 -8.38
C LEU A 166 1.76 -12.80 -7.95
N PHE A 167 0.46 -12.61 -8.11
CA PHE A 167 -0.52 -13.64 -7.73
C PHE A 167 -0.60 -14.80 -8.73
N ARG A 168 -0.14 -14.63 -9.96
CA ARG A 168 -0.04 -15.70 -10.95
C ARG A 168 1.14 -16.63 -10.69
N ASP A 169 2.25 -16.08 -10.24
CA ASP A 169 3.46 -16.85 -9.93
C ASP A 169 3.32 -17.68 -8.64
N GLY A 170 2.29 -17.40 -7.85
CA GLY A 170 1.92 -18.17 -6.64
C GLY A 170 1.18 -19.47 -6.90
N ILE A 171 0.95 -19.88 -8.15
CA ILE A 171 0.49 -21.22 -8.49
C ILE A 171 1.71 -22.14 -8.37
N SER A 172 1.83 -22.79 -7.23
CA SER A 172 2.86 -23.80 -6.98
C SER A 172 2.78 -24.89 -8.05
N LEU A 173 3.94 -25.24 -8.61
CA LEU A 173 4.08 -26.41 -9.51
C LEU A 173 3.64 -27.73 -8.87
N SER A 174 3.30 -27.74 -7.57
CA SER A 174 2.77 -28.90 -6.85
C SER A 174 1.31 -29.26 -7.25
N ASP A 175 0.58 -28.34 -7.90
CA ASP A 175 -0.81 -28.58 -8.31
C ASP A 175 -0.95 -29.31 -9.65
N PHE A 176 0.17 -29.61 -10.30
CA PHE A 176 0.20 -30.30 -11.58
C PHE A 176 0.73 -31.76 -11.52
N THR A 177 0.92 -32.31 -10.32
CA THR A 177 1.28 -33.73 -10.14
C THR A 177 0.14 -34.48 -9.45
N SER A 178 -0.86 -34.86 -10.23
CA SER A 178 -1.85 -35.90 -9.91
C SER A 178 -2.15 -36.69 -11.16
#